data_fafd373e46455d05258203ac834441f7
#
_entry.id   fafd373e46455d05258203ac834441f7
#
_cell.length_a   1.000
_cell.length_b   1.000
_cell.length_c   1.000
_cell.angle_alpha   90.00
_cell.angle_beta   90.00
_cell.angle_gamma   90.00
#
_symmetry.space_group_name_H-M   'P 1'
#
loop_
_entity.id
_entity.type
_entity.pdbx_description
1 polymer ?
#
loop_
_entity_poly.entity_id
_entity_poly.type
_entity_poly.pdbx_seq_one_letter_code
_entity_poly.pdbx_strand_id
1 'polypeptide(L)'
;MDKEQVSTGVWMQTFLALAAIVVFGLSFVARANRPAGIQNAQRQEVDVLEGLDPVMLVQGKEAQGDLKTSVTRGQFRYLFSTEENKALFEKDPTPYEIQLNGQCARMGSARGNPDLFAVYKGRIYIFGSVECKKAFQLAPANYLESENPPPSVLTPTPEALRKGSALIEKAVQAFGGASRIDGITSYQERSISSRKTEQGEVQGKMALTIVFPDKFRRDETRQDTFSVVLTPGDGFYEYRQRAGTLGEEERADQARQFIRNPLSILRARKRPTFKAAALGPGKTGDTDVERVAVEFDGLTVTLNLDAASGRMVSLSYRGRGTDGVLGEIEHRYSDFRTVEGVTLPYKTNVTLKGEPMRAVAVDAITLNAPVPPALFERPKSDGAK
;
A
#
# COMPACT_ATOMS: atom_id res chain seq x y z
N MET A 1 30.34 30.75 -61.02
CA MET A 1 29.38 31.81 -61.34
C MET A 1 28.25 31.58 -60.41
N ASP A 2 28.30 32.29 -59.50
CA ASP A 2 27.78 33.43 -58.74
C ASP A 2 26.90 32.89 -57.62
N LYS A 3 27.32 33.01 -56.38
CA LYS A 3 27.17 34.12 -55.42
C LYS A 3 25.71 34.66 -55.35
N GLU A 4 25.04 34.47 -54.26
CA GLU A 4 24.79 35.57 -53.34
C GLU A 4 24.26 35.14 -51.98
N GLN A 5 24.86 35.76 -51.02
CA GLN A 5 24.54 35.87 -49.63
C GLN A 5 23.30 36.72 -49.38
N VAL A 6 22.96 36.80 -48.10
CA VAL A 6 22.22 37.82 -47.31
C VAL A 6 20.84 37.27 -46.88
N SER A 7 20.38 37.31 -45.65
CA SER A 7 20.71 38.13 -44.46
C SER A 7 19.81 37.66 -43.31
N THR A 8 20.39 37.66 -42.18
CA THR A 8 19.84 37.80 -40.79
C THR A 8 18.39 38.28 -40.64
N GLY A 9 17.63 37.59 -39.81
CA GLY A 9 16.39 38.07 -39.25
C GLY A 9 16.05 37.36 -37.94
N VAL A 10 16.51 37.91 -36.83
CA VAL A 10 16.17 37.54 -35.44
C VAL A 10 14.68 37.77 -35.22
N TRP A 11 13.94 36.73 -34.87
CA TRP A 11 12.70 36.90 -34.10
C TRP A 11 12.69 35.91 -32.95
N MET A 12 13.00 36.48 -31.81
CA MET A 12 12.82 35.90 -30.50
C MET A 12 11.33 35.95 -30.16
N GLN A 13 10.63 34.85 -30.22
CA GLN A 13 9.31 34.71 -29.62
C GLN A 13 9.35 33.65 -28.54
N THR A 14 9.30 34.16 -27.35
CA THR A 14 9.06 33.52 -26.06
C THR A 14 7.78 32.75 -26.10
N PHE A 15 7.87 31.40 -26.08
CA PHE A 15 6.76 30.55 -25.68
C PHE A 15 6.93 30.19 -24.19
N LEU A 16 6.18 30.87 -23.36
CA LEU A 16 5.89 30.48 -21.98
C LEU A 16 5.00 29.23 -22.04
N ALA A 17 5.62 28.08 -21.88
CA ALA A 17 4.90 26.84 -21.55
C ALA A 17 4.66 26.83 -20.06
N LEU A 18 3.43 27.05 -19.62
CA LEU A 18 2.97 26.83 -18.25
C LEU A 18 3.06 25.32 -17.95
N ALA A 19 4.14 24.93 -17.28
CA ALA A 19 4.19 23.65 -16.59
C ALA A 19 3.37 23.78 -15.30
N ALA A 20 2.18 23.20 -15.29
CA ALA A 20 1.40 23.03 -14.07
C ALA A 20 2.11 21.96 -13.20
N ILE A 21 3.00 22.42 -12.36
CA ILE A 21 3.60 21.62 -11.28
C ILE A 21 2.51 21.50 -10.21
N VAL A 22 1.94 20.30 -10.07
CA VAL A 22 1.18 19.95 -8.88
C VAL A 22 2.21 19.72 -7.76
N VAL A 23 2.57 20.80 -7.11
CA VAL A 23 3.34 20.82 -5.88
C VAL A 23 2.38 20.48 -4.76
N PHE A 24 2.53 19.32 -4.14
CA PHE A 24 2.02 19.08 -2.79
C PHE A 24 2.78 20.00 -1.84
N GLY A 25 2.25 21.20 -1.65
CA GLY A 25 2.79 22.22 -0.80
C GLY A 25 2.59 21.87 0.67
N LEU A 26 3.66 21.47 1.34
CA LEU A 26 3.83 21.66 2.76
C LEU A 26 4.19 23.14 2.96
N SER A 27 3.20 23.95 3.33
CA SER A 27 3.44 25.32 3.78
C SER A 27 4.09 25.28 5.16
N PHE A 28 5.42 25.37 5.21
CA PHE A 28 6.15 25.69 6.42
C PHE A 28 6.42 27.20 6.44
N VAL A 29 5.68 27.92 7.28
CA VAL A 29 6.02 29.28 7.68
C VAL A 29 7.20 29.18 8.67
N ALA A 30 8.38 29.66 8.23
CA ALA A 30 9.52 29.84 9.10
C ALA A 30 9.21 30.95 10.11
N ARG A 31 9.24 30.62 11.40
CA ARG A 31 9.34 31.57 12.49
C ARG A 31 10.59 31.29 13.31
N ALA A 32 11.42 32.30 13.41
CA ALA A 32 12.71 32.28 14.06
C ALA A 32 12.62 32.14 15.60
N ASN A 33 13.60 31.42 16.13
CA ASN A 33 14.20 31.46 17.45
C ASN A 33 13.34 31.64 18.72
N ARG A 34 13.20 30.54 19.49
CA ARG A 34 13.24 30.56 20.96
C ARG A 34 13.94 29.30 21.49
N PRO A 35 14.68 29.40 22.64
CA PRO A 35 15.53 28.31 23.13
C PRO A 35 14.76 27.14 23.70
N ALA A 36 15.40 25.94 23.60
CA ALA A 36 14.87 24.66 23.99
C ALA A 36 14.58 24.57 25.49
N GLY A 37 13.28 24.58 25.83
CA GLY A 37 12.79 23.89 27.01
C GLY A 37 12.07 22.63 26.52
N ILE A 38 12.32 21.50 27.16
CA ILE A 38 11.61 20.24 26.94
C ILE A 38 10.13 20.50 27.27
N GLN A 39 9.35 20.91 26.30
CA GLN A 39 7.90 20.94 26.38
C GLN A 39 7.41 19.69 25.66
N ASN A 40 6.71 18.83 26.40
CA ASN A 40 5.78 17.89 25.82
C ASN A 40 5.06 18.57 24.67
N ALA A 41 5.26 18.10 23.45
CA ALA A 41 4.52 18.59 22.30
C ALA A 41 3.05 18.22 22.58
N GLN A 42 2.30 19.15 23.18
CA GLN A 42 0.85 19.07 23.25
C GLN A 42 0.39 18.95 21.81
N ARG A 43 -0.20 17.80 21.46
CA ARG A 43 -0.87 17.62 20.18
C ARG A 43 -1.91 18.73 20.12
N GLN A 44 -1.73 19.66 19.19
CA GLN A 44 -2.65 20.78 19.01
C GLN A 44 -4.02 20.20 18.66
N GLU A 45 -4.98 20.39 19.53
CA GLU A 45 -6.37 20.01 19.29
C GLU A 45 -6.90 20.79 18.09
N VAL A 46 -7.60 20.10 17.21
CA VAL A 46 -8.16 20.71 15.99
C VAL A 46 -9.68 20.55 16.05
N ASP A 47 -10.39 21.64 15.91
CA ASP A 47 -11.84 21.62 15.68
C ASP A 47 -12.09 20.95 14.34
N VAL A 48 -13.10 20.09 14.28
CA VAL A 48 -13.37 19.26 13.12
C VAL A 48 -14.78 19.49 12.57
N LEU A 49 -15.01 19.03 11.33
CA LEU A 49 -16.31 19.05 10.69
C LEU A 49 -16.85 20.47 10.48
N GLU A 50 -15.95 21.46 10.26
CA GLU A 50 -16.30 22.87 10.16
C GLU A 50 -17.07 23.39 11.42
N GLY A 51 -16.86 22.73 12.57
CA GLY A 51 -17.56 23.02 13.81
C GLY A 51 -19.01 22.52 13.89
N LEU A 52 -19.44 21.69 12.94
CA LEU A 52 -20.77 21.11 12.93
C LEU A 52 -20.90 19.97 13.96
N ASP A 53 -22.10 19.83 14.52
CA ASP A 53 -22.47 18.78 15.47
C ASP A 53 -22.48 17.41 14.78
N PRO A 54 -21.60 16.47 15.18
CA PRO A 54 -21.48 15.17 14.54
C PRO A 54 -22.75 14.30 14.67
N VAL A 55 -23.53 14.46 15.75
CA VAL A 55 -24.76 13.71 15.97
C VAL A 55 -25.83 14.15 14.97
N MET A 56 -25.92 15.47 14.75
CA MET A 56 -26.84 16.03 13.75
C MET A 56 -26.42 15.67 12.33
N LEU A 57 -25.10 15.71 12.01
CA LEU A 57 -24.61 15.30 10.71
C LEU A 57 -24.97 13.86 10.35
N VAL A 58 -24.82 12.92 11.29
CA VAL A 58 -25.18 11.51 11.07
C VAL A 58 -26.69 11.33 10.82
N GLN A 59 -27.51 12.21 11.36
CA GLN A 59 -28.96 12.26 11.09
C GLN A 59 -29.32 12.97 9.77
N GLY A 60 -28.32 13.44 9.00
CA GLY A 60 -28.54 14.19 7.76
C GLY A 60 -28.95 15.64 7.97
N LYS A 61 -28.65 16.22 9.13
CA LYS A 61 -28.95 17.61 9.50
C LYS A 61 -27.66 18.35 9.79
N GLU A 62 -27.62 19.63 9.51
CA GLU A 62 -26.53 20.52 9.90
C GLU A 62 -26.97 21.40 11.06
N ALA A 63 -26.15 21.41 12.12
CA ALA A 63 -26.30 22.32 13.25
C ALA A 63 -24.90 22.71 13.72
N GLN A 64 -24.70 24.01 13.98
CA GLN A 64 -23.44 24.52 14.50
C GLN A 64 -23.30 24.09 15.96
N GLY A 65 -22.13 23.54 16.32
CA GLY A 65 -21.76 23.23 17.69
C GLY A 65 -21.22 24.44 18.45
N ASP A 66 -21.18 24.35 19.75
CA ASP A 66 -20.64 25.38 20.66
C ASP A 66 -19.34 24.85 21.30
N LEU A 67 -18.31 25.70 21.40
CA LEU A 67 -17.06 25.39 22.07
C LEU A 67 -17.22 24.98 23.55
N LYS A 68 -18.26 25.50 24.21
CA LYS A 68 -18.58 25.15 25.60
C LYS A 68 -19.10 23.73 25.73
N THR A 69 -19.72 23.21 24.66
CA THR A 69 -20.30 21.88 24.58
C THR A 69 -19.45 21.04 23.63
N SER A 70 -18.24 20.66 24.07
CA SER A 70 -17.26 19.96 23.24
C SER A 70 -16.70 18.71 23.90
N VAL A 71 -16.17 17.79 23.08
CA VAL A 71 -15.43 16.58 23.51
C VAL A 71 -14.21 16.41 22.63
N THR A 72 -13.06 16.19 23.26
CA THR A 72 -11.80 15.89 22.56
C THR A 72 -11.55 14.38 22.58
N ARG A 73 -11.32 13.81 21.36
CA ARG A 73 -10.88 12.41 21.22
C ARG A 73 -9.65 12.38 20.30
N GLY A 74 -8.55 11.91 20.86
CA GLY A 74 -7.26 11.91 20.16
C GLY A 74 -6.78 13.34 19.87
N GLN A 75 -6.77 13.72 18.61
CA GLN A 75 -6.38 15.06 18.14
C GLN A 75 -7.58 15.91 17.71
N PHE A 76 -8.80 15.35 17.70
CA PHE A 76 -10.01 15.97 17.19
C PHE A 76 -10.89 16.48 18.32
N ARG A 77 -11.31 17.73 18.23
CA ARG A 77 -12.30 18.32 19.11
C ARG A 77 -13.63 18.44 18.35
N TYR A 78 -14.63 17.73 18.87
CA TYR A 78 -16.00 17.72 18.35
C TYR A 78 -16.83 18.72 19.12
N LEU A 79 -17.62 19.51 18.42
CA LEU A 79 -18.50 20.52 18.98
C LEU A 79 -19.95 20.02 18.88
N PHE A 80 -20.77 20.28 19.86
CA PHE A 80 -22.17 19.84 19.90
C PHE A 80 -23.10 21.03 20.02
N SER A 81 -24.27 20.92 19.39
CA SER A 81 -25.30 21.95 19.44
C SER A 81 -26.12 21.90 20.72
N THR A 82 -26.11 20.73 21.42
CA THR A 82 -26.82 20.53 22.69
C THR A 82 -26.05 19.60 23.62
N GLU A 83 -26.30 19.66 24.92
CA GLU A 83 -25.72 18.74 25.93
C GLU A 83 -26.23 17.31 25.72
N GLU A 84 -27.45 17.11 25.20
CA GLU A 84 -28.00 15.80 24.89
C GLU A 84 -27.21 15.11 23.78
N ASN A 85 -26.84 15.85 22.71
CA ASN A 85 -26.01 15.32 21.63
C ASN A 85 -24.61 14.96 22.11
N LYS A 86 -24.03 15.81 22.97
CA LYS A 86 -22.75 15.51 23.63
C LYS A 86 -22.84 14.22 24.44
N ALA A 87 -23.87 14.06 25.24
CA ALA A 87 -24.09 12.85 26.06
C ALA A 87 -24.26 11.59 25.18
N LEU A 88 -24.94 11.69 24.02
CA LEU A 88 -25.04 10.59 23.07
C LEU A 88 -23.68 10.20 22.51
N PHE A 89 -22.86 11.18 22.15
CA PHE A 89 -21.49 10.94 21.67
C PHE A 89 -20.60 10.31 22.77
N GLU A 90 -20.65 10.79 24.01
CA GLU A 90 -19.87 10.25 25.12
C GLU A 90 -20.28 8.82 25.48
N LYS A 91 -21.55 8.49 25.34
CA LYS A 91 -22.09 7.14 25.56
C LYS A 91 -21.62 6.13 24.51
N ASP A 92 -21.66 6.49 23.26
CA ASP A 92 -21.19 5.69 22.13
C ASP A 92 -20.65 6.62 21.03
N PRO A 93 -19.34 6.91 21.02
CA PRO A 93 -18.74 7.77 20.01
C PRO A 93 -18.65 7.12 18.63
N THR A 94 -18.69 5.79 18.54
CA THR A 94 -18.40 5.02 17.32
C THR A 94 -19.18 5.49 16.08
N PRO A 95 -20.48 5.80 16.13
CA PRO A 95 -21.19 6.29 14.96
C PRO A 95 -20.84 7.73 14.59
N TYR A 96 -20.44 8.55 15.54
CA TYR A 96 -20.35 10.01 15.43
C TYR A 96 -18.92 10.53 15.27
N GLU A 97 -17.90 9.75 15.65
CA GLU A 97 -16.52 10.14 15.46
C GLU A 97 -16.04 9.94 14.02
N ILE A 98 -15.01 10.68 13.62
CA ILE A 98 -14.35 10.49 12.35
C ILE A 98 -13.78 9.08 12.26
N GLN A 99 -14.20 8.33 11.24
CA GLN A 99 -13.80 6.95 11.02
C GLN A 99 -12.37 6.84 10.49
N LEU A 100 -11.84 5.61 10.44
CA LEU A 100 -10.52 5.27 9.90
C LEU A 100 -9.37 6.05 10.57
N ASN A 101 -9.48 6.33 11.87
CA ASN A 101 -8.47 7.05 12.65
C ASN A 101 -8.03 8.39 12.03
N GLY A 102 -8.92 9.05 11.27
CA GLY A 102 -8.61 10.30 10.60
C GLY A 102 -7.84 10.15 9.29
N GLN A 103 -7.79 8.96 8.74
CA GLN A 103 -7.24 8.72 7.41
C GLN A 103 -8.25 9.08 6.31
N CYS A 104 -7.74 9.45 5.14
CA CYS A 104 -8.57 9.69 3.96
C CYS A 104 -9.28 8.40 3.56
N ALA A 105 -10.60 8.40 3.56
CA ALA A 105 -11.41 7.21 3.26
C ALA A 105 -11.18 6.63 1.84
N ARG A 106 -10.65 7.44 0.90
CA ARG A 106 -10.25 6.96 -0.42
C ARG A 106 -8.83 6.37 -0.43
N MET A 107 -7.87 7.07 0.19
CA MET A 107 -6.44 6.74 0.05
C MET A 107 -5.93 5.76 1.12
N GLY A 108 -6.68 5.57 2.19
CA GLY A 108 -6.33 4.64 3.27
C GLY A 108 -5.14 5.04 4.13
N SER A 109 -4.01 5.41 3.52
CA SER A 109 -2.75 5.71 4.22
C SER A 109 -2.47 7.19 4.42
N ALA A 110 -3.13 8.08 3.66
CA ALA A 110 -2.96 9.52 3.78
C ALA A 110 -3.89 10.11 4.84
N ARG A 111 -3.43 11.10 5.60
CA ARG A 111 -4.29 11.84 6.51
C ARG A 111 -5.39 12.57 5.74
N GLY A 112 -6.61 12.52 6.28
CA GLY A 112 -7.73 13.32 5.80
C GLY A 112 -7.69 14.74 6.38
N ASN A 113 -8.31 15.68 5.66
CA ASN A 113 -8.68 16.99 6.20
C ASN A 113 -10.01 16.83 6.96
N PRO A 114 -10.09 17.13 8.27
CA PRO A 114 -11.29 16.92 9.07
C PRO A 114 -12.47 17.79 8.65
N ASP A 115 -12.23 18.89 7.90
CA ASP A 115 -13.28 19.76 7.36
C ASP A 115 -13.73 19.34 5.94
N LEU A 116 -13.08 18.35 5.38
CA LEU A 116 -13.49 17.77 4.10
C LEU A 116 -14.09 16.39 4.33
N PHE A 117 -15.35 16.33 4.67
CA PHE A 117 -16.02 15.12 5.14
C PHE A 117 -17.25 14.74 4.30
N ALA A 118 -17.71 13.49 4.47
CA ALA A 118 -19.00 13.00 4.03
C ALA A 118 -19.57 11.99 5.03
N VAL A 119 -20.90 11.94 5.13
CA VAL A 119 -21.62 10.91 5.89
C VAL A 119 -22.02 9.78 4.95
N TYR A 120 -21.70 8.55 5.33
CA TYR A 120 -22.12 7.35 4.61
C TYR A 120 -22.51 6.25 5.59
N LYS A 121 -23.72 5.71 5.42
CA LYS A 121 -24.33 4.69 6.31
C LYS A 121 -24.23 5.06 7.80
N GLY A 122 -24.56 6.32 8.11
CA GLY A 122 -24.56 6.82 9.48
C GLY A 122 -23.17 6.94 10.13
N ARG A 123 -22.09 7.11 9.35
CA ARG A 123 -20.73 7.28 9.82
C ARG A 123 -20.02 8.40 9.08
N ILE A 124 -19.09 9.09 9.73
CA ILE A 124 -18.40 10.27 9.21
C ILE A 124 -17.02 9.87 8.69
N TYR A 125 -16.76 10.17 7.43
CA TYR A 125 -15.48 9.91 6.75
C TYR A 125 -14.86 11.23 6.26
N ILE A 126 -13.54 11.34 6.31
CA ILE A 126 -12.80 12.51 5.88
C ILE A 126 -11.88 12.20 4.69
N PHE A 127 -11.46 13.23 3.95
CA PHE A 127 -10.75 13.09 2.68
C PHE A 127 -9.54 14.03 2.60
N GLY A 128 -8.49 13.58 1.90
CA GLY A 128 -7.29 14.40 1.68
C GLY A 128 -7.46 15.49 0.63
N SER A 129 -8.45 15.36 -0.28
CA SER A 129 -8.79 16.36 -1.31
C SER A 129 -10.25 16.27 -1.74
N VAL A 130 -10.71 17.29 -2.46
CA VAL A 130 -12.07 17.35 -3.03
C VAL A 130 -12.29 16.20 -4.03
N GLU A 131 -11.26 15.83 -4.81
CA GLU A 131 -11.30 14.72 -5.75
C GLU A 131 -11.46 13.38 -5.02
N CYS A 132 -10.80 13.22 -3.86
CA CYS A 132 -10.99 12.04 -3.01
C CYS A 132 -12.44 11.95 -2.51
N LYS A 133 -13.01 13.06 -2.04
CA LYS A 133 -14.43 13.11 -1.61
C LYS A 133 -15.36 12.76 -2.75
N LYS A 134 -15.21 13.36 -3.93
CA LYS A 134 -16.03 13.10 -5.11
C LYS A 134 -15.95 11.63 -5.53
N ALA A 135 -14.75 11.06 -5.64
CA ALA A 135 -14.57 9.66 -6.00
C ALA A 135 -15.22 8.70 -4.98
N PHE A 136 -15.08 8.99 -3.69
CA PHE A 136 -15.73 8.23 -2.64
C PHE A 136 -17.27 8.30 -2.75
N GLN A 137 -17.84 9.48 -2.96
CA GLN A 137 -19.28 9.67 -3.07
C GLN A 137 -19.92 8.90 -4.24
N LEU A 138 -19.15 8.69 -5.33
CA LEU A 138 -19.62 7.91 -6.48
C LEU A 138 -19.74 6.41 -6.16
N ALA A 139 -18.85 5.86 -5.34
CA ALA A 139 -18.82 4.42 -5.05
C ALA A 139 -18.20 4.13 -3.66
N PRO A 140 -18.84 4.52 -2.55
CA PRO A 140 -18.26 4.42 -1.20
C PRO A 140 -17.86 2.99 -0.81
N ALA A 141 -18.63 1.99 -1.23
CA ALA A 141 -18.33 0.59 -0.94
C ALA A 141 -16.96 0.15 -1.45
N ASN A 142 -16.50 0.69 -2.59
CA ASN A 142 -15.19 0.36 -3.16
C ASN A 142 -14.02 0.72 -2.23
N TYR A 143 -14.23 1.64 -1.30
CA TYR A 143 -13.18 2.17 -0.43
C TYR A 143 -13.29 1.68 1.02
N LEU A 144 -14.47 1.23 1.44
CA LEU A 144 -14.75 0.83 2.83
C LEU A 144 -14.76 -0.68 3.06
N GLU A 145 -14.84 -1.47 2.00
CA GLU A 145 -14.72 -2.91 2.12
C GLU A 145 -13.30 -3.31 2.52
N SER A 146 -13.17 -4.32 3.37
CA SER A 146 -11.89 -4.85 3.80
C SER A 146 -11.11 -5.45 2.64
N GLU A 147 -9.80 -5.20 2.57
CA GLU A 147 -8.89 -5.91 1.65
C GLU A 147 -8.78 -7.39 1.99
N ASN A 148 -8.84 -7.69 3.28
CA ASN A 148 -8.95 -9.06 3.74
C ASN A 148 -10.44 -9.37 3.89
N PRO A 149 -11.04 -10.15 2.97
CA PRO A 149 -12.32 -10.75 3.29
C PRO A 149 -12.14 -11.51 4.60
N PRO A 150 -13.17 -11.61 5.45
CA PRO A 150 -13.11 -12.51 6.59
C PRO A 150 -12.58 -13.87 6.08
N PRO A 151 -11.79 -14.58 6.90
CA PRO A 151 -11.21 -15.87 6.50
C PRO A 151 -12.32 -16.64 5.79
N SER A 152 -12.00 -17.14 4.60
CA SER A 152 -13.00 -17.61 3.65
C SER A 152 -14.01 -18.48 4.38
N VAL A 153 -15.29 -18.17 4.19
CA VAL A 153 -16.42 -18.94 4.77
C VAL A 153 -16.40 -20.41 4.33
N LEU A 154 -15.51 -20.74 3.41
CA LEU A 154 -15.22 -22.08 2.96
C LEU A 154 -14.31 -22.78 3.99
N THR A 155 -14.93 -23.49 4.90
CA THR A 155 -14.20 -24.52 5.68
C THR A 155 -13.73 -25.56 4.66
N PRO A 156 -12.42 -25.62 4.34
CA PRO A 156 -11.94 -26.53 3.32
C PRO A 156 -12.10 -27.97 3.81
N THR A 157 -12.49 -28.88 2.92
CA THR A 157 -12.56 -30.30 3.25
C THR A 157 -11.17 -30.85 3.56
N PRO A 158 -11.05 -31.93 4.36
CA PRO A 158 -9.76 -32.57 4.61
C PRO A 158 -9.06 -33.01 3.32
N GLU A 159 -9.82 -33.39 2.29
CA GLU A 159 -9.29 -33.75 0.97
C GLU A 159 -8.69 -32.52 0.25
N ALA A 160 -9.40 -31.40 0.23
CA ALA A 160 -8.91 -30.15 -0.36
C ALA A 160 -7.61 -29.69 0.31
N LEU A 161 -7.50 -29.82 1.64
CA LEU A 161 -6.27 -29.50 2.39
C LEU A 161 -5.12 -30.44 2.01
N ARG A 162 -5.36 -31.77 1.95
CA ARG A 162 -4.31 -32.73 1.53
C ARG A 162 -3.84 -32.44 0.10
N LYS A 163 -4.79 -32.25 -0.85
CA LYS A 163 -4.47 -31.92 -2.24
C LYS A 163 -3.73 -30.58 -2.34
N GLY A 164 -4.17 -29.56 -1.61
CA GLY A 164 -3.53 -28.24 -1.57
C GLY A 164 -2.10 -28.32 -1.07
N SER A 165 -1.84 -29.03 0.03
CA SER A 165 -0.48 -29.25 0.54
C SER A 165 0.41 -29.97 -0.47
N ALA A 166 -0.09 -31.00 -1.16
CA ALA A 166 0.66 -31.70 -2.20
C ALA A 166 1.01 -30.79 -3.39
N LEU A 167 0.09 -29.89 -3.78
CA LEU A 167 0.31 -28.92 -4.84
C LEU A 167 1.37 -27.87 -4.43
N ILE A 168 1.39 -27.42 -3.17
CA ILE A 168 2.44 -26.54 -2.65
C ILE A 168 3.82 -27.24 -2.70
N GLU A 169 3.90 -28.51 -2.30
CA GLU A 169 5.17 -29.24 -2.41
C GLU A 169 5.60 -29.42 -3.88
N LYS A 170 4.68 -29.66 -4.81
CA LYS A 170 4.98 -29.65 -6.25
C LYS A 170 5.54 -28.29 -6.70
N ALA A 171 4.95 -27.18 -6.24
CA ALA A 171 5.45 -25.85 -6.53
C ALA A 171 6.86 -25.63 -5.94
N VAL A 172 7.10 -26.09 -4.72
CA VAL A 172 8.43 -26.04 -4.08
C VAL A 172 9.47 -26.77 -4.94
N GLN A 173 9.14 -27.94 -5.47
CA GLN A 173 10.05 -28.68 -6.39
C GLN A 173 10.28 -27.90 -7.69
N ALA A 174 9.25 -27.31 -8.27
CA ALA A 174 9.36 -26.48 -9.48
C ALA A 174 10.23 -25.23 -9.30
N PHE A 175 10.34 -24.72 -8.08
CA PHE A 175 11.18 -23.57 -7.72
C PHE A 175 12.62 -23.95 -7.29
N GLY A 176 12.99 -25.25 -7.27
CA GLY A 176 14.34 -25.70 -6.99
C GLY A 176 14.48 -26.62 -5.79
N GLY A 177 13.38 -26.97 -5.15
CA GLY A 177 13.31 -27.93 -4.05
C GLY A 177 13.43 -27.31 -2.66
N ALA A 178 12.93 -28.05 -1.68
CA ALA A 178 12.78 -27.60 -0.30
C ALA A 178 14.10 -27.12 0.33
N SER A 179 15.18 -27.88 0.15
CA SER A 179 16.47 -27.56 0.75
C SER A 179 17.00 -26.20 0.30
N ARG A 180 16.88 -25.87 -1.01
CA ARG A 180 17.34 -24.58 -1.53
C ARG A 180 16.46 -23.43 -1.05
N ILE A 181 15.12 -23.59 -1.17
CA ILE A 181 14.16 -22.56 -0.77
C ILE A 181 14.29 -22.24 0.72
N ASP A 182 14.42 -23.25 1.57
CA ASP A 182 14.54 -23.08 3.01
C ASP A 182 15.90 -22.52 3.43
N GLY A 183 16.96 -22.81 2.65
CA GLY A 183 18.32 -22.31 2.88
C GLY A 183 18.55 -20.86 2.48
N ILE A 184 17.56 -20.18 1.83
CA ILE A 184 17.72 -18.77 1.46
C ILE A 184 17.62 -17.91 2.72
N THR A 185 18.66 -17.16 3.02
CA THR A 185 18.71 -16.23 4.16
C THR A 185 18.43 -14.79 3.74
N SER A 186 18.78 -14.43 2.50
CA SER A 186 18.48 -13.11 1.93
C SER A 186 18.09 -13.19 0.46
N TYR A 187 17.28 -12.23 0.02
CA TYR A 187 16.84 -12.03 -1.36
C TYR A 187 17.02 -10.55 -1.69
N GLN A 188 17.72 -10.25 -2.75
CA GLN A 188 17.88 -8.89 -3.27
C GLN A 188 17.49 -8.87 -4.74
N GLU A 189 16.62 -7.93 -5.11
CA GLU A 189 16.13 -7.75 -6.47
C GLU A 189 16.31 -6.30 -6.90
N ARG A 190 16.74 -6.10 -8.14
CA ARG A 190 16.65 -4.83 -8.84
C ARG A 190 15.76 -4.99 -10.04
N SER A 191 14.83 -4.07 -10.19
CA SER A 191 13.82 -4.13 -11.24
C SER A 191 13.39 -2.74 -11.71
N ILE A 192 12.74 -2.70 -12.87
CA ILE A 192 12.04 -1.52 -13.38
C ILE A 192 10.54 -1.79 -13.28
N SER A 193 9.84 -0.88 -12.67
CA SER A 193 8.38 -0.89 -12.58
C SER A 193 7.81 0.17 -13.51
N SER A 194 6.85 -0.20 -14.36
CA SER A 194 6.11 0.71 -15.21
C SER A 194 4.62 0.66 -14.90
N ARG A 195 3.93 1.78 -15.03
CA ARG A 195 2.47 1.89 -14.90
C ARG A 195 1.91 2.90 -15.88
N LYS A 196 0.74 2.62 -16.41
CA LYS A 196 -0.02 3.60 -17.19
C LYS A 196 -0.70 4.61 -16.26
N THR A 197 -0.62 5.87 -16.61
CA THR A 197 -1.36 6.98 -15.99
C THR A 197 -2.09 7.75 -17.09
N GLU A 198 -2.98 8.66 -16.72
CA GLU A 198 -3.65 9.56 -17.67
C GLU A 198 -2.64 10.44 -18.45
N GLN A 199 -1.47 10.68 -17.87
CA GLN A 199 -0.40 11.49 -18.47
C GLN A 199 0.62 10.66 -19.26
N GLY A 200 0.40 9.35 -19.42
CA GLY A 200 1.30 8.43 -20.12
C GLY A 200 1.89 7.34 -19.22
N GLU A 201 2.90 6.66 -19.72
CA GLU A 201 3.61 5.63 -18.95
C GLU A 201 4.64 6.26 -18.01
N VAL A 202 4.59 5.88 -16.75
CA VAL A 202 5.56 6.30 -15.71
C VAL A 202 6.38 5.10 -15.32
N GLN A 203 7.70 5.25 -15.37
CA GLN A 203 8.66 4.22 -14.94
C GLN A 203 9.41 4.64 -13.68
N GLY A 204 9.80 3.65 -12.87
CA GLY A 204 10.63 3.82 -11.69
C GLY A 204 11.55 2.62 -11.50
N LYS A 205 12.75 2.86 -10.96
CA LYS A 205 13.65 1.79 -10.53
C LYS A 205 13.19 1.31 -9.16
N MET A 206 13.21 0.02 -8.96
CA MET A 206 12.89 -0.61 -7.69
C MET A 206 14.07 -1.46 -7.21
N ALA A 207 14.33 -1.42 -5.93
CA ALA A 207 15.17 -2.38 -5.24
C ALA A 207 14.38 -2.99 -4.08
N LEU A 208 14.37 -4.31 -3.99
CA LEU A 208 13.76 -5.06 -2.90
C LEU A 208 14.84 -5.85 -2.19
N THR A 209 14.94 -5.70 -0.88
CA THR A 209 15.82 -6.47 -0.02
C THR A 209 15.01 -7.16 1.07
N ILE A 210 15.10 -8.48 1.12
CA ILE A 210 14.50 -9.30 2.17
C ILE A 210 15.61 -10.03 2.91
N VAL A 211 15.63 -9.92 4.24
CA VAL A 211 16.39 -10.80 5.12
C VAL A 211 15.38 -11.63 5.89
N PHE A 212 15.34 -12.89 5.57
CA PHE A 212 14.37 -13.80 6.16
C PHE A 212 14.67 -14.05 7.65
N PRO A 213 13.62 -14.17 8.50
CA PRO A 213 12.21 -14.29 8.09
C PRO A 213 11.42 -12.98 8.01
N ASP A 214 11.94 -11.83 8.46
CA ASP A 214 11.09 -10.72 8.89
C ASP A 214 11.64 -9.30 8.68
N LYS A 215 12.75 -9.15 7.93
CA LYS A 215 13.25 -7.81 7.56
C LYS A 215 13.05 -7.55 6.09
N PHE A 216 12.46 -6.41 5.78
CA PHE A 216 12.14 -6.00 4.42
C PHE A 216 12.52 -4.54 4.20
N ARG A 217 13.10 -4.27 3.04
CA ARG A 217 13.31 -2.93 2.52
C ARG A 217 12.92 -2.87 1.05
N ARG A 218 12.15 -1.87 0.69
CA ARG A 218 11.83 -1.54 -0.70
C ARG A 218 12.20 -0.09 -0.95
N ASP A 219 13.02 0.13 -1.97
CA ASP A 219 13.36 1.44 -2.48
C ASP A 219 12.70 1.61 -3.85
N GLU A 220 11.96 2.69 -4.04
CA GLU A 220 11.37 3.10 -5.31
C GLU A 220 11.96 4.45 -5.70
N THR A 221 12.72 4.50 -6.80
CA THR A 221 13.41 5.70 -7.28
C THR A 221 12.80 6.15 -8.60
N ARG A 222 12.36 7.40 -8.64
CA ARG A 222 11.97 8.14 -9.85
C ARG A 222 12.89 9.35 -9.99
N GLN A 223 12.48 10.50 -9.48
CA GLN A 223 13.34 11.67 -9.30
C GLN A 223 14.06 11.55 -7.95
N ASP A 224 13.33 11.21 -6.91
CA ASP A 224 13.82 10.95 -5.56
C ASP A 224 13.55 9.48 -5.19
N THR A 225 14.25 8.97 -4.20
CA THR A 225 14.01 7.64 -3.64
C THR A 225 13.04 7.73 -2.48
N PHE A 226 11.98 6.91 -2.55
CA PHE A 226 11.09 6.60 -1.45
C PHE A 226 11.36 5.18 -0.97
N SER A 227 11.66 5.03 0.30
CA SER A 227 11.96 3.73 0.90
C SER A 227 10.90 3.36 1.94
N VAL A 228 10.59 2.07 2.01
CA VAL A 228 9.80 1.47 3.09
C VAL A 228 10.64 0.39 3.74
N VAL A 229 10.77 0.44 5.04
CA VAL A 229 11.56 -0.50 5.85
C VAL A 229 10.67 -1.11 6.93
N LEU A 230 10.73 -2.44 7.03
CA LEU A 230 10.06 -3.20 8.09
C LEU A 230 11.07 -4.10 8.78
N THR A 231 10.99 -4.12 10.11
CA THR A 231 11.73 -5.04 10.99
C THR A 231 10.80 -5.60 12.06
N PRO A 232 11.19 -6.64 12.81
CA PRO A 232 10.41 -7.07 13.98
C PRO A 232 10.21 -5.89 14.95
N GLY A 233 9.00 -5.43 15.10
CA GLY A 233 8.64 -4.37 16.05
C GLY A 233 8.76 -2.93 15.55
N ASP A 234 9.36 -2.67 14.37
CA ASP A 234 9.44 -1.32 13.78
C ASP A 234 9.05 -1.30 12.29
N GLY A 235 8.51 -0.16 11.86
CA GLY A 235 8.23 0.12 10.45
C GLY A 235 8.32 1.61 10.20
N PHE A 236 9.06 1.99 9.15
CA PHE A 236 9.24 3.38 8.78
C PHE A 236 9.38 3.55 7.27
N TYR A 237 9.15 4.78 6.83
CA TYR A 237 9.47 5.21 5.47
C TYR A 237 10.56 6.28 5.49
N GLU A 238 11.31 6.36 4.40
CA GLU A 238 12.29 7.42 4.16
C GLU A 238 11.96 8.14 2.86
N TYR A 239 12.05 9.45 2.89
CA TYR A 239 11.93 10.30 1.71
C TYR A 239 12.74 11.58 1.91
N ARG A 240 13.65 11.90 0.98
CA ARG A 240 14.50 13.11 1.04
C ARG A 240 15.20 13.28 2.40
N GLN A 241 15.84 12.20 2.88
CA GLN A 241 16.57 12.16 4.17
C GLN A 241 15.68 12.36 5.42
N ARG A 242 14.38 12.29 5.29
CA ARG A 242 13.45 12.33 6.43
C ARG A 242 12.84 10.94 6.59
N ALA A 243 12.76 10.47 7.82
CA ALA A 243 12.07 9.25 8.15
C ALA A 243 10.78 9.54 8.91
N GLY A 244 9.71 8.82 8.55
CA GLY A 244 8.44 8.83 9.27
C GLY A 244 8.08 7.43 9.74
N THR A 245 7.43 7.32 10.89
CA THR A 245 6.96 6.03 11.42
C THR A 245 5.70 5.59 10.71
N LEU A 246 5.64 4.33 10.31
CA LEU A 246 4.41 3.71 9.83
C LEU A 246 3.48 3.42 11.01
N GLY A 247 2.20 3.74 10.87
CA GLY A 247 1.17 3.30 11.80
C GLY A 247 1.01 1.77 11.78
N GLU A 248 0.32 1.21 12.75
CA GLU A 248 0.14 -0.24 12.87
C GLU A 248 -0.52 -0.84 11.62
N GLU A 249 -1.61 -0.24 11.14
CA GLU A 249 -2.31 -0.68 9.92
C GLU A 249 -1.44 -0.55 8.66
N GLU A 250 -0.72 0.58 8.51
CA GLU A 250 0.20 0.79 7.39
C GLU A 250 1.33 -0.25 7.40
N ARG A 251 1.89 -0.54 8.57
CA ARG A 251 2.92 -1.57 8.74
C ARG A 251 2.39 -2.95 8.36
N ALA A 252 1.19 -3.31 8.81
CA ALA A 252 0.55 -4.57 8.47
C ALA A 252 0.28 -4.68 6.96
N ASP A 253 -0.16 -3.59 6.32
CA ASP A 253 -0.39 -3.56 4.87
C ASP A 253 0.92 -3.71 4.09
N GLN A 254 1.97 -2.98 4.45
CA GLN A 254 3.28 -3.13 3.84
C GLN A 254 3.83 -4.54 4.02
N ALA A 255 3.68 -5.14 5.21
CA ALA A 255 4.09 -6.53 5.46
C ALA A 255 3.37 -7.51 4.52
N ARG A 256 2.06 -7.35 4.30
CA ARG A 256 1.31 -8.18 3.34
C ARG A 256 1.85 -8.05 1.91
N GLN A 257 2.20 -6.82 1.49
CA GLN A 257 2.78 -6.59 0.15
C GLN A 257 4.12 -7.34 -0.03
N PHE A 258 5.00 -7.31 0.97
CA PHE A 258 6.28 -8.02 0.91
C PHE A 258 6.12 -9.54 0.94
N ILE A 259 5.18 -10.04 1.74
CA ILE A 259 4.93 -11.48 1.88
C ILE A 259 4.33 -12.07 0.60
N ARG A 260 3.63 -11.29 -0.23
CA ARG A 260 3.07 -11.73 -1.53
C ARG A 260 4.12 -12.01 -2.61
N ASN A 261 5.38 -12.13 -2.25
CA ASN A 261 6.44 -12.62 -3.12
C ASN A 261 6.38 -14.16 -3.20
N PRO A 262 6.51 -14.79 -4.40
CA PRO A 262 6.42 -16.23 -4.55
C PRO A 262 7.34 -17.01 -3.61
N LEU A 263 8.58 -16.58 -3.45
CA LEU A 263 9.54 -17.21 -2.56
C LEU A 263 9.11 -17.14 -1.10
N SER A 264 8.63 -15.97 -0.65
CA SER A 264 8.13 -15.76 0.72
C SER A 264 6.95 -16.67 1.03
N ILE A 265 6.01 -16.84 0.08
CA ILE A 265 4.85 -17.73 0.24
C ILE A 265 5.30 -19.18 0.36
N LEU A 266 6.19 -19.66 -0.54
CA LEU A 266 6.67 -21.04 -0.50
C LEU A 266 7.47 -21.35 0.78
N ARG A 267 8.20 -20.36 1.31
CA ARG A 267 8.88 -20.49 2.62
C ARG A 267 7.91 -20.54 3.79
N ALA A 268 6.80 -19.79 3.70
CA ALA A 268 5.79 -19.73 4.76
C ALA A 268 5.07 -21.07 5.00
N ARG A 269 5.18 -22.07 4.10
CA ARG A 269 4.56 -23.41 4.26
C ARG A 269 4.93 -24.12 5.57
N LYS A 270 6.04 -23.72 6.22
CA LYS A 270 6.48 -24.25 7.51
C LYS A 270 5.86 -23.54 8.72
N ARG A 271 5.12 -22.46 8.52
CA ARG A 271 4.49 -21.73 9.62
C ARG A 271 3.30 -22.51 10.14
N PRO A 272 3.06 -22.53 11.45
CA PRO A 272 1.91 -23.24 12.04
C PRO A 272 0.56 -22.73 11.53
N THR A 273 0.49 -21.47 11.12
CA THR A 273 -0.71 -20.81 10.60
C THR A 273 -0.97 -21.11 9.12
N PHE A 274 0.00 -21.72 8.41
CA PHE A 274 -0.11 -21.96 6.97
C PHE A 274 -1.13 -23.03 6.64
N LYS A 275 -2.09 -22.69 5.79
CA LYS A 275 -3.08 -23.59 5.24
C LYS A 275 -3.11 -23.45 3.73
N ALA A 276 -3.17 -24.58 3.03
CA ALA A 276 -3.32 -24.62 1.59
C ALA A 276 -4.47 -25.55 1.24
N ALA A 277 -5.46 -25.06 0.51
CA ALA A 277 -6.62 -25.86 0.08
C ALA A 277 -6.74 -25.82 -1.45
N ALA A 278 -6.83 -26.99 -2.08
CA ALA A 278 -7.06 -27.07 -3.51
C ALA A 278 -8.45 -26.54 -3.86
N LEU A 279 -8.51 -25.67 -4.87
CA LEU A 279 -9.75 -25.11 -5.42
C LEU A 279 -10.17 -25.82 -6.73
N GLY A 280 -9.37 -26.80 -7.20
CA GLY A 280 -9.57 -27.50 -8.45
C GLY A 280 -8.91 -26.82 -9.66
N PRO A 281 -9.08 -27.41 -10.85
CA PRO A 281 -8.46 -26.94 -12.07
C PRO A 281 -9.01 -25.58 -12.53
N GLY A 282 -8.24 -24.89 -13.36
CA GLY A 282 -8.61 -23.62 -13.96
C GLY A 282 -7.70 -23.27 -15.14
N LYS A 283 -7.79 -22.00 -15.57
CA LYS A 283 -6.91 -21.45 -16.62
C LYS A 283 -6.36 -20.09 -16.20
N THR A 284 -5.11 -19.84 -16.60
CA THR A 284 -4.48 -18.51 -16.54
C THR A 284 -3.96 -18.19 -17.94
N GLY A 285 -4.68 -17.34 -18.68
CA GLY A 285 -4.51 -17.25 -20.13
C GLY A 285 -4.78 -18.60 -20.78
N ASP A 286 -3.84 -19.09 -21.59
CA ASP A 286 -3.93 -20.39 -22.26
C ASP A 286 -3.35 -21.56 -21.41
N THR A 287 -2.80 -21.27 -20.24
CA THR A 287 -2.17 -22.26 -19.37
C THR A 287 -3.20 -22.95 -18.48
N ASP A 288 -3.25 -24.29 -18.52
CA ASP A 288 -4.02 -25.08 -17.57
C ASP A 288 -3.34 -25.05 -16.19
N VAL A 289 -4.11 -24.77 -15.15
CA VAL A 289 -3.59 -24.58 -13.80
C VAL A 289 -4.37 -25.39 -12.76
N GLU A 290 -3.69 -25.79 -11.69
CA GLU A 290 -4.30 -26.16 -10.42
C GLU A 290 -4.34 -24.94 -9.51
N ARG A 291 -5.52 -24.58 -9.00
CA ARG A 291 -5.72 -23.43 -8.13
C ARG A 291 -5.64 -23.84 -6.67
N VAL A 292 -4.93 -23.05 -5.88
CA VAL A 292 -4.74 -23.31 -4.46
C VAL A 292 -5.01 -22.03 -3.67
N ALA A 293 -5.98 -22.08 -2.74
CA ALA A 293 -6.15 -21.03 -1.74
C ALA A 293 -5.09 -21.24 -0.64
N VAL A 294 -4.38 -20.17 -0.31
CA VAL A 294 -3.36 -20.16 0.75
C VAL A 294 -3.70 -19.10 1.77
N GLU A 295 -3.69 -19.51 3.05
CA GLU A 295 -3.90 -18.61 4.20
C GLU A 295 -2.76 -18.81 5.19
N PHE A 296 -2.19 -17.71 5.68
CA PHE A 296 -1.24 -17.67 6.81
C PHE A 296 -1.06 -16.24 7.32
N ASP A 297 -0.91 -16.08 8.61
CA ASP A 297 -0.63 -14.79 9.29
C ASP A 297 -1.54 -13.64 8.82
N GLY A 298 -2.82 -13.93 8.58
CA GLY A 298 -3.81 -12.95 8.10
C GLY A 298 -3.71 -12.62 6.60
N LEU A 299 -2.84 -13.28 5.85
CA LEU A 299 -2.78 -13.19 4.39
C LEU A 299 -3.68 -14.26 3.77
N THR A 300 -4.47 -13.87 2.79
CA THR A 300 -5.22 -14.79 1.92
C THR A 300 -4.86 -14.51 0.46
N VAL A 301 -4.44 -15.55 -0.26
CA VAL A 301 -4.11 -15.48 -1.70
C VAL A 301 -4.57 -16.75 -2.41
N THR A 302 -4.85 -16.62 -3.71
CA THR A 302 -5.02 -17.77 -4.60
C THR A 302 -3.79 -17.89 -5.48
N LEU A 303 -3.16 -19.07 -5.46
CA LEU A 303 -2.06 -19.42 -6.34
C LEU A 303 -2.59 -20.22 -7.53
N ASN A 304 -2.16 -19.86 -8.73
CA ASN A 304 -2.38 -20.63 -9.94
C ASN A 304 -1.07 -21.32 -10.32
N LEU A 305 -1.05 -22.64 -10.19
CA LEU A 305 0.10 -23.48 -10.45
C LEU A 305 -0.08 -24.17 -11.80
N ASP A 306 0.86 -24.02 -12.71
CA ASP A 306 0.87 -24.75 -13.98
C ASP A 306 0.66 -26.25 -13.75
N ALA A 307 -0.34 -26.82 -14.37
CA ALA A 307 -0.78 -28.20 -14.07
C ALA A 307 0.31 -29.23 -14.38
N ALA A 308 1.13 -29.00 -15.41
CA ALA A 308 2.20 -29.90 -15.81
C ALA A 308 3.44 -29.75 -14.91
N SER A 309 3.98 -28.53 -14.80
CA SER A 309 5.26 -28.27 -14.13
C SER A 309 5.13 -28.00 -12.63
N GLY A 310 3.97 -27.59 -12.13
CA GLY A 310 3.78 -27.11 -10.76
C GLY A 310 4.29 -25.68 -10.51
N ARG A 311 4.78 -24.98 -11.55
CA ARG A 311 5.30 -23.62 -11.44
C ARG A 311 4.17 -22.64 -11.12
N MET A 312 4.39 -21.72 -10.20
CA MET A 312 3.44 -20.66 -9.90
C MET A 312 3.45 -19.65 -11.07
N VAL A 313 2.38 -19.65 -11.88
CA VAL A 313 2.24 -18.76 -13.04
C VAL A 313 1.45 -17.52 -12.73
N SER A 314 0.62 -17.53 -11.72
CA SER A 314 0.03 -16.31 -11.18
C SER A 314 -0.37 -16.44 -9.70
N LEU A 315 -0.62 -15.29 -9.10
CA LEU A 315 -1.13 -15.14 -7.75
C LEU A 315 -2.21 -14.08 -7.78
N SER A 316 -3.35 -14.33 -7.16
CA SER A 316 -4.40 -13.33 -7.02
C SER A 316 -4.83 -13.14 -5.58
N TYR A 317 -5.31 -11.94 -5.28
CA TYR A 317 -5.85 -11.55 -3.98
C TYR A 317 -6.79 -10.36 -4.12
N ARG A 318 -7.62 -10.13 -3.11
CA ARG A 318 -8.42 -8.91 -3.02
C ARG A 318 -7.56 -7.80 -2.41
N GLY A 319 -7.40 -6.71 -3.13
CA GLY A 319 -6.55 -5.59 -2.70
C GLY A 319 -6.96 -4.27 -3.36
N ARG A 320 -6.28 -3.19 -2.98
CA ARG A 320 -6.52 -1.85 -3.53
C ARG A 320 -5.52 -1.51 -4.63
N GLY A 321 -6.04 -0.93 -5.69
CA GLY A 321 -5.21 -0.30 -6.72
C GLY A 321 -4.59 1.01 -6.25
N THR A 322 -3.79 1.61 -7.12
CA THR A 322 -3.12 2.90 -6.86
C THR A 322 -4.09 4.07 -6.69
N ASP A 323 -5.31 3.93 -7.20
CA ASP A 323 -6.42 4.87 -7.08
C ASP A 323 -7.29 4.62 -5.84
N GLY A 324 -6.93 3.61 -5.01
CA GLY A 324 -7.67 3.19 -3.83
C GLY A 324 -8.87 2.28 -4.13
N VAL A 325 -9.17 1.97 -5.40
CA VAL A 325 -10.28 1.08 -5.77
C VAL A 325 -9.97 -0.36 -5.35
N LEU A 326 -10.91 -0.95 -4.62
CA LEU A 326 -10.83 -2.34 -4.19
C LEU A 326 -11.25 -3.29 -5.31
N GLY A 327 -10.49 -4.35 -5.50
CA GLY A 327 -10.78 -5.37 -6.50
C GLY A 327 -9.86 -6.57 -6.41
N GLU A 328 -10.06 -7.51 -7.33
CA GLU A 328 -9.11 -8.59 -7.50
C GLU A 328 -7.86 -8.09 -8.21
N ILE A 329 -6.72 -8.27 -7.55
CA ILE A 329 -5.40 -8.00 -8.10
C ILE A 329 -4.79 -9.34 -8.48
N GLU A 330 -4.31 -9.45 -9.72
CA GLU A 330 -3.58 -10.63 -10.19
C GLU A 330 -2.17 -10.23 -10.60
N HIS A 331 -1.19 -10.97 -10.09
CA HIS A 331 0.21 -10.94 -10.52
C HIS A 331 0.46 -12.13 -11.44
N ARG A 332 0.72 -11.91 -12.73
CA ARG A 332 1.11 -12.94 -13.69
C ARG A 332 2.61 -12.95 -13.88
N TYR A 333 3.19 -14.12 -13.71
CA TYR A 333 4.63 -14.35 -13.75
C TYR A 333 5.06 -14.95 -15.07
N SER A 334 6.18 -14.46 -15.61
CA SER A 334 6.80 -14.98 -16.83
C SER A 334 8.32 -14.77 -16.81
N ASP A 335 9.01 -15.19 -17.88
CA ASP A 335 10.47 -15.09 -18.00
C ASP A 335 11.18 -15.70 -16.76
N PHE A 336 10.91 -16.98 -16.54
CA PHE A 336 11.51 -17.68 -15.40
C PHE A 336 12.97 -18.01 -15.68
N ARG A 337 13.83 -17.63 -14.75
CA ARG A 337 15.28 -17.89 -14.81
C ARG A 337 15.74 -18.55 -13.53
N THR A 338 16.85 -19.32 -13.64
CA THR A 338 17.43 -20.01 -12.48
C THR A 338 18.59 -19.22 -11.92
N VAL A 339 18.53 -18.90 -10.61
CA VAL A 339 19.55 -18.21 -9.83
C VAL A 339 19.91 -19.12 -8.67
N GLU A 340 21.17 -19.56 -8.60
CA GLU A 340 21.67 -20.49 -7.56
C GLU A 340 20.80 -21.74 -7.37
N GLY A 341 20.26 -22.27 -8.49
CA GLY A 341 19.39 -23.45 -8.49
C GLY A 341 17.94 -23.17 -8.07
N VAL A 342 17.56 -21.92 -7.87
CA VAL A 342 16.17 -21.50 -7.59
C VAL A 342 15.59 -20.82 -8.83
N THR A 343 14.45 -21.31 -9.31
CA THR A 343 13.75 -20.75 -10.48
C THR A 343 12.83 -19.62 -10.04
N LEU A 344 13.06 -18.40 -10.56
CA LEU A 344 12.36 -17.18 -10.17
C LEU A 344 11.83 -16.44 -11.39
N PRO A 345 10.67 -15.75 -11.29
CA PRO A 345 10.15 -14.94 -12.38
C PRO A 345 10.95 -13.65 -12.54
N TYR A 346 11.22 -13.26 -13.79
CA TYR A 346 11.87 -12.00 -14.15
C TYR A 346 10.93 -10.98 -14.76
N LYS A 347 9.67 -11.39 -15.02
CA LYS A 347 8.61 -10.47 -15.44
C LYS A 347 7.34 -10.72 -14.64
N THR A 348 6.71 -9.64 -14.20
CA THR A 348 5.40 -9.68 -13.52
C THR A 348 4.50 -8.62 -14.13
N ASN A 349 3.34 -9.04 -14.64
CA ASN A 349 2.26 -8.15 -15.03
C ASN A 349 1.20 -8.16 -13.94
N VAL A 350 0.83 -6.98 -13.47
CA VAL A 350 -0.17 -6.81 -12.41
C VAL A 350 -1.41 -6.18 -13.01
N THR A 351 -2.56 -6.80 -12.77
CA THR A 351 -3.87 -6.28 -13.16
C THR A 351 -4.74 -6.03 -11.94
N LEU A 352 -5.68 -5.11 -12.06
CA LEU A 352 -6.77 -4.87 -11.12
C LEU A 352 -8.09 -5.08 -11.87
N LYS A 353 -8.93 -6.02 -11.42
CA LYS A 353 -10.18 -6.39 -12.11
C LYS A 353 -9.98 -6.73 -13.59
N GLY A 354 -8.82 -7.33 -13.92
CA GLY A 354 -8.43 -7.66 -15.31
C GLY A 354 -7.74 -6.52 -16.07
N GLU A 355 -7.84 -5.26 -15.64
CA GLU A 355 -7.21 -4.12 -16.29
C GLU A 355 -5.73 -3.97 -15.91
N PRO A 356 -4.84 -3.65 -16.85
CA PRO A 356 -3.42 -3.45 -16.58
C PRO A 356 -3.18 -2.33 -15.57
N MET A 357 -2.49 -2.64 -14.48
CA MET A 357 -2.15 -1.69 -13.43
C MET A 357 -0.65 -1.37 -13.40
N ARG A 358 0.18 -2.40 -13.48
CA ARG A 358 1.64 -2.28 -13.37
C ARG A 358 2.34 -3.44 -14.07
N ALA A 359 3.51 -3.17 -14.64
CA ALA A 359 4.45 -4.20 -15.07
C ALA A 359 5.78 -4.05 -14.33
N VAL A 360 6.42 -5.17 -14.02
CA VAL A 360 7.75 -5.23 -13.39
C VAL A 360 8.65 -6.09 -14.25
N ALA A 361 9.81 -5.54 -14.61
CA ALA A 361 10.89 -6.26 -15.28
C ALA A 361 12.10 -6.31 -14.36
N VAL A 362 12.51 -7.52 -14.00
CA VAL A 362 13.65 -7.74 -13.09
C VAL A 362 14.96 -7.70 -13.88
N ASP A 363 15.89 -6.87 -13.44
CA ASP A 363 17.23 -6.79 -13.99
C ASP A 363 18.15 -7.84 -13.38
N ALA A 364 18.12 -7.97 -12.04
CA ALA A 364 18.96 -8.89 -11.31
C ALA A 364 18.32 -9.38 -10.01
N ILE A 365 18.56 -10.64 -9.70
CA ILE A 365 18.27 -11.24 -8.39
C ILE A 365 19.58 -11.82 -7.83
N THR A 366 19.81 -11.58 -6.54
CA THR A 366 20.93 -12.17 -5.79
C THR A 366 20.36 -12.82 -4.54
N LEU A 367 20.76 -14.07 -4.29
CA LEU A 367 20.35 -14.84 -3.12
C LEU A 367 21.56 -14.92 -2.15
N ASN A 368 21.26 -15.03 -0.86
CA ASN A 368 22.21 -15.29 0.21
C ASN A 368 23.40 -14.30 0.31
N ALA A 369 23.35 -13.20 -0.42
CA ALA A 369 24.39 -12.17 -0.30
C ALA A 369 24.30 -11.46 1.07
N PRO A 370 25.45 -11.07 1.63
CA PRO A 370 25.47 -10.29 2.86
C PRO A 370 24.66 -8.99 2.71
N VAL A 371 23.82 -8.69 3.70
CA VAL A 371 23.02 -7.47 3.74
C VAL A 371 23.48 -6.63 4.92
N PRO A 372 23.97 -5.40 4.69
CA PRO A 372 24.41 -4.53 5.77
C PRO A 372 23.26 -4.21 6.75
N PRO A 373 23.43 -4.38 8.06
CA PRO A 373 22.39 -4.06 9.06
C PRO A 373 21.86 -2.63 8.95
N ALA A 374 22.72 -1.70 8.59
CA ALA A 374 22.39 -0.27 8.43
C ALA A 374 21.27 0.00 7.42
N LEU A 375 21.01 -0.93 6.47
CA LEU A 375 19.86 -0.81 5.54
C LEU A 375 18.50 -0.84 6.24
N PHE A 376 18.45 -1.36 7.46
CA PHE A 376 17.22 -1.49 8.25
C PHE A 376 17.20 -0.57 9.47
N GLU A 377 18.18 0.31 9.60
CA GLU A 377 18.26 1.30 10.67
C GLU A 377 17.63 2.61 10.20
N ARG A 378 16.94 3.29 11.12
CA ARG A 378 16.44 4.64 10.84
C ARG A 378 17.61 5.58 10.58
N PRO A 379 17.53 6.46 9.57
CA PRO A 379 18.53 7.49 9.41
C PRO A 379 18.61 8.30 10.72
N LYS A 380 19.84 8.56 11.15
CA LYS A 380 20.05 9.48 12.28
C LYS A 380 19.47 10.82 11.84
N SER A 381 18.50 11.35 12.58
CA SER A 381 18.10 12.73 12.41
C SER A 381 19.35 13.57 12.67
N ASP A 382 19.89 14.18 11.63
CA ASP A 382 20.86 15.25 11.85
C ASP A 382 20.16 16.25 12.76
N GLY A 383 20.65 16.30 14.01
CA GLY A 383 20.10 17.19 15.01
C GLY A 383 20.01 18.57 14.37
N ALA A 384 18.81 19.15 14.42
CA ALA A 384 18.60 20.51 14.01
C ALA A 384 19.66 21.36 14.70
N LYS A 385 20.69 21.74 13.91
CA LYS A 385 21.60 22.83 14.28
C LYS A 385 20.90 24.14 14.07
#